data_950158df8b4dbb87c930e5c174fa67b6
#
_entry.id   950158df8b4dbb87c930e5c174fa67b6
#
_cell.length_a   1.000
_cell.length_b   1.000
_cell.length_c   1.000
_cell.angle_alpha   90.00
_cell.angle_beta   90.00
_cell.angle_gamma   90.00
#
_symmetry.space_group_name_H-M   'P 1'
#
loop_
_entity.id
_entity.type
_entity.pdbx_description
1 polymer ?
#
loop_
_entity_poly.entity_id
_entity_poly.type
_entity_poly.pdbx_seq_one_letter_code
_entity_poly.pdbx_strand_id
1 'polypeptide(L)'
;MQLPELNAHRHTAATRSGEVSYIDIGNGPVALFVHGIATNAYLWRNVIDALAGQHPGQRRCIAVDLPLHGRSPVAAGQDLSVAALAAGLEDFCEALGLTGVDLVANDTGGAIAQIFAARHPERLATLTLTNCDTRDNLPPEDFKPMVELARSGSLAPSAVALFADLDAAARLSFGSGYEHLDQIDPAVIRSYLEPCIGTLERARQFERLLAALDADDLAAVTTLLGELTVPTLVVWGTGDTFFDVSWAYWLRDTIPGATRVVEVDGARLFFPDERPMDLVPHLEQHWAAAAAVRT
;
A
#
# COMPACT_ATOMS: atom_id res chain seq x y z
N MET A 1 -5.84 13.98 10.21
CA MET A 1 -7.26 14.12 9.77
C MET A 1 -8.10 12.99 10.34
N GLN A 2 -9.33 13.27 10.80
CA GLN A 2 -10.20 12.27 11.42
C GLN A 2 -10.96 11.46 10.35
N LEU A 3 -11.37 10.22 10.67
CA LEU A 3 -12.07 9.35 9.71
C LEU A 3 -13.33 9.97 9.08
N PRO A 4 -14.21 10.71 9.81
CA PRO A 4 -15.36 11.35 9.20
C PRO A 4 -15.00 12.41 8.15
N GLU A 5 -13.93 13.17 8.37
CA GLU A 5 -13.43 14.19 7.44
C GLU A 5 -12.90 13.53 6.16
N LEU A 6 -12.09 12.48 6.30
CA LEU A 6 -11.61 11.70 5.15
C LEU A 6 -12.76 11.08 4.35
N ASN A 7 -13.78 10.56 5.04
CA ASN A 7 -14.94 9.98 4.39
C ASN A 7 -15.78 10.98 3.59
N ALA A 8 -15.73 12.26 3.92
CA ALA A 8 -16.39 13.30 3.14
C ALA A 8 -15.75 13.49 1.74
N HIS A 9 -14.51 13.02 1.56
CA HIS A 9 -13.75 13.04 0.30
C HIS A 9 -13.67 11.68 -0.37
N ARG A 10 -14.52 10.74 0.03
CA ARG A 10 -14.54 9.39 -0.53
C ARG A 10 -15.37 9.35 -1.81
N HIS A 11 -14.83 8.71 -2.81
CA HIS A 11 -15.41 8.51 -4.13
C HIS A 11 -15.35 7.04 -4.52
N THR A 12 -15.99 6.72 -5.63
CA THR A 12 -15.98 5.40 -6.24
C THR A 12 -15.74 5.56 -7.74
N ALA A 13 -14.86 4.75 -8.29
CA ALA A 13 -14.61 4.64 -9.73
C ALA A 13 -15.03 3.26 -10.23
N ALA A 14 -15.79 3.23 -11.33
CA ALA A 14 -16.03 2.00 -12.08
C ALA A 14 -14.84 1.77 -13.01
N THR A 15 -14.14 0.66 -12.84
CA THR A 15 -12.99 0.26 -13.67
C THR A 15 -13.28 -1.04 -14.40
N ARG A 16 -12.40 -1.45 -15.32
CA ARG A 16 -12.53 -2.75 -15.99
C ARG A 16 -12.37 -3.93 -15.02
N SER A 17 -11.54 -3.74 -13.98
CA SER A 17 -11.29 -4.76 -12.95
C SER A 17 -12.30 -4.76 -11.81
N GLY A 18 -13.29 -3.86 -11.82
CA GLY A 18 -14.32 -3.73 -10.79
C GLY A 18 -14.44 -2.32 -10.24
N GLU A 19 -15.25 -2.17 -9.20
CA GLU A 19 -15.45 -0.91 -8.51
C GLU A 19 -14.31 -0.66 -7.51
N VAL A 20 -13.73 0.54 -7.53
CA VAL A 20 -12.64 0.95 -6.61
C VAL A 20 -13.10 2.15 -5.81
N SER A 21 -13.11 2.02 -4.49
CA SER A 21 -13.30 3.14 -3.56
C SER A 21 -11.96 3.84 -3.33
N TYR A 22 -11.98 5.17 -3.22
CA TYR A 22 -10.78 5.96 -2.97
C TYR A 22 -11.11 7.27 -2.26
N ILE A 23 -10.10 7.85 -1.62
CA ILE A 23 -10.14 9.19 -1.04
C ILE A 23 -9.45 10.13 -2.02
N ASP A 24 -9.99 11.34 -2.25
CA ASP A 24 -9.47 12.33 -3.19
C ASP A 24 -9.51 13.72 -2.55
N ILE A 25 -8.37 14.27 -2.20
CA ILE A 25 -8.25 15.53 -1.46
C ILE A 25 -7.23 16.43 -2.14
N GLY A 26 -7.60 17.69 -2.30
CA GLY A 26 -6.71 18.73 -2.81
C GLY A 26 -6.75 18.88 -4.33
N ASN A 27 -5.79 19.64 -4.86
CA ASN A 27 -5.68 19.99 -6.28
C ASN A 27 -4.20 20.03 -6.67
N GLY A 28 -3.89 19.91 -7.95
CA GLY A 28 -2.51 19.98 -8.46
C GLY A 28 -1.97 18.63 -8.91
N PRO A 29 -0.63 18.47 -8.95
CA PRO A 29 -0.01 17.19 -9.29
C PRO A 29 -0.48 16.07 -8.38
N VAL A 30 -0.74 14.90 -8.97
CA VAL A 30 -1.35 13.78 -8.25
C VAL A 30 -0.29 12.99 -7.48
N ALA A 31 -0.50 12.83 -6.16
CA ALA A 31 0.15 11.82 -5.35
C ALA A 31 -0.83 10.66 -5.14
N LEU A 32 -0.50 9.46 -5.67
CA LEU A 32 -1.31 8.26 -5.60
C LEU A 32 -0.73 7.32 -4.54
N PHE A 33 -1.53 7.00 -3.53
CA PHE A 33 -1.14 6.20 -2.38
C PHE A 33 -1.76 4.81 -2.43
N VAL A 34 -0.92 3.78 -2.31
CA VAL A 34 -1.32 2.36 -2.34
C VAL A 34 -0.91 1.69 -1.03
N HIS A 35 -1.89 1.17 -0.30
CA HIS A 35 -1.72 0.42 0.94
C HIS A 35 -1.47 -1.08 0.66
N GLY A 36 -1.18 -1.86 1.69
CA GLY A 36 -0.99 -3.31 1.59
C GLY A 36 -2.10 -4.14 2.24
N ILE A 37 -1.75 -5.36 2.64
CA ILE A 37 -2.68 -6.35 3.17
C ILE A 37 -3.28 -5.90 4.51
N ALA A 38 -4.57 -6.16 4.68
CA ALA A 38 -5.38 -5.90 5.88
C ALA A 38 -5.45 -4.42 6.32
N THR A 39 -4.83 -3.48 5.60
CA THR A 39 -5.02 -2.04 5.78
C THR A 39 -5.95 -1.45 4.71
N ASN A 40 -6.09 -0.14 4.60
CA ASN A 40 -6.85 0.54 3.55
C ASN A 40 -6.35 1.97 3.36
N ALA A 41 -7.05 2.79 2.59
CA ALA A 41 -6.69 4.19 2.32
C ALA A 41 -6.39 5.02 3.59
N TYR A 42 -6.90 4.63 4.75
CA TYR A 42 -6.64 5.35 6.01
C TYR A 42 -5.22 5.17 6.56
N LEU A 43 -4.44 4.23 6.04
CA LEU A 43 -3.00 4.16 6.34
C LEU A 43 -2.31 5.49 6.04
N TRP A 44 -2.78 6.18 5.02
CA TRP A 44 -2.21 7.42 4.52
C TRP A 44 -2.83 8.69 5.13
N ARG A 45 -3.78 8.56 6.09
CA ARG A 45 -4.55 9.69 6.64
C ARG A 45 -3.69 10.81 7.22
N ASN A 46 -2.62 10.45 7.91
CA ASN A 46 -1.72 11.41 8.55
C ASN A 46 -0.72 12.01 7.56
N VAL A 47 -0.30 11.27 6.55
CA VAL A 47 0.50 11.77 5.42
C VAL A 47 -0.33 12.77 4.59
N ILE A 48 -1.56 12.42 4.25
CA ILE A 48 -2.49 13.29 3.50
C ILE A 48 -2.77 14.59 4.30
N ASP A 49 -3.01 14.47 5.60
CA ASP A 49 -3.25 15.62 6.48
C ASP A 49 -2.04 16.57 6.52
N ALA A 50 -0.83 16.02 6.63
CA ALA A 50 0.39 16.80 6.61
C ALA A 50 0.61 17.51 5.27
N LEU A 51 0.38 16.83 4.15
CA LEU A 51 0.51 17.41 2.80
C LEU A 51 -0.56 18.47 2.52
N ALA A 52 -1.83 18.20 2.86
CA ALA A 52 -2.95 19.12 2.64
C ALA A 52 -2.91 20.31 3.61
N GLY A 53 -2.49 20.09 4.87
CA GLY A 53 -2.43 21.11 5.91
C GLY A 53 -1.31 22.12 5.71
N GLN A 54 -0.14 21.69 5.23
CA GLN A 54 1.02 22.58 5.04
C GLN A 54 0.90 23.44 3.78
N HIS A 55 0.31 22.89 2.72
CA HIS A 55 0.22 23.55 1.42
C HIS A 55 -1.13 23.28 0.73
N PRO A 56 -2.23 23.88 1.21
CA PRO A 56 -3.56 23.69 0.62
C PRO A 56 -3.54 24.01 -0.88
N GLY A 57 -3.93 23.04 -1.71
CA GLY A 57 -4.04 23.21 -3.17
C GLY A 57 -2.75 22.96 -3.95
N GLN A 58 -1.64 22.57 -3.33
CA GLN A 58 -0.40 22.25 -4.04
C GLN A 58 -0.31 20.78 -4.45
N ARG A 59 -1.09 19.88 -3.85
CA ARG A 59 -1.15 18.45 -4.17
C ARG A 59 -2.59 17.95 -4.20
N ARG A 60 -2.86 17.04 -5.14
CA ARG A 60 -4.04 16.19 -5.14
C ARG A 60 -3.63 14.82 -4.62
N CYS A 61 -4.08 14.48 -3.41
CA CYS A 61 -3.79 13.21 -2.77
C CYS A 61 -4.92 12.23 -3.06
N ILE A 62 -4.62 11.13 -3.74
CA ILE A 62 -5.55 10.03 -4.01
C ILE A 62 -5.06 8.81 -3.25
N ALA A 63 -5.87 8.27 -2.33
CA ALA A 63 -5.56 7.02 -1.65
C ALA A 63 -6.62 5.97 -2.01
N VAL A 64 -6.21 4.89 -2.66
CA VAL A 64 -7.11 3.81 -3.10
C VAL A 64 -7.40 2.83 -1.97
N ASP A 65 -8.57 2.22 -1.98
CA ASP A 65 -8.83 0.97 -1.29
C ASP A 65 -8.62 -0.18 -2.30
N LEU A 66 -7.68 -1.08 -2.05
CA LEU A 66 -7.50 -2.28 -2.86
C LEU A 66 -8.76 -3.17 -2.81
N PRO A 67 -9.01 -4.05 -3.80
CA PRO A 67 -10.12 -5.00 -3.74
C PRO A 67 -10.19 -5.73 -2.40
N LEU A 68 -11.40 -5.87 -1.84
CA LEU A 68 -11.67 -6.44 -0.50
C LEU A 68 -11.35 -5.52 0.68
N HIS A 69 -10.52 -4.49 0.52
CA HIS A 69 -10.13 -3.59 1.59
C HIS A 69 -11.01 -2.34 1.60
N GLY A 70 -11.16 -1.71 2.78
CA GLY A 70 -11.93 -0.49 2.95
C GLY A 70 -13.36 -0.63 2.41
N ARG A 71 -13.68 0.09 1.33
CA ARG A 71 -15.01 0.04 0.69
C ARG A 71 -14.99 -0.51 -0.74
N SER A 72 -13.85 -1.01 -1.20
CA SER A 72 -13.75 -1.68 -2.51
C SER A 72 -14.29 -3.10 -2.44
N PRO A 73 -15.32 -3.45 -3.24
CA PRO A 73 -15.84 -4.80 -3.28
C PRO A 73 -14.91 -5.75 -4.03
N VAL A 74 -15.16 -7.03 -3.91
CA VAL A 74 -14.56 -8.11 -4.72
C VAL A 74 -15.65 -8.84 -5.45
N ALA A 75 -15.50 -8.99 -6.76
CA ALA A 75 -16.41 -9.80 -7.58
C ALA A 75 -16.18 -11.31 -7.36
N ALA A 76 -17.22 -12.12 -7.57
CA ALA A 76 -17.09 -13.55 -7.52
C ALA A 76 -16.10 -14.02 -8.61
N GLY A 77 -15.09 -14.79 -8.20
CA GLY A 77 -14.06 -15.30 -9.11
C GLY A 77 -13.00 -14.28 -9.55
N GLN A 78 -13.02 -13.05 -9.03
CA GLN A 78 -11.98 -12.07 -9.32
C GLN A 78 -10.60 -12.63 -8.93
N ASP A 79 -9.62 -12.46 -9.81
CA ASP A 79 -8.21 -12.75 -9.52
C ASP A 79 -7.67 -11.74 -8.53
N LEU A 80 -7.06 -12.23 -7.46
CA LEU A 80 -6.49 -11.44 -6.36
C LEU A 80 -4.97 -11.61 -6.26
N SER A 81 -4.31 -12.17 -7.28
CA SER A 81 -2.85 -12.18 -7.37
C SER A 81 -2.29 -10.76 -7.37
N VAL A 82 -1.06 -10.59 -6.93
CA VAL A 82 -0.41 -9.27 -6.89
C VAL A 82 -0.31 -8.68 -8.31
N ALA A 83 -0.09 -9.54 -9.31
CA ALA A 83 -0.09 -9.14 -10.71
C ALA A 83 -1.47 -8.62 -11.19
N ALA A 84 -2.58 -9.25 -10.74
CA ALA A 84 -3.93 -8.80 -11.06
C ALA A 84 -4.29 -7.50 -10.32
N LEU A 85 -3.85 -7.34 -9.07
CA LEU A 85 -4.01 -6.09 -8.32
C LEU A 85 -3.27 -4.93 -8.98
N ALA A 86 -2.06 -5.17 -9.51
CA ALA A 86 -1.30 -4.18 -10.28
C ALA A 86 -2.01 -3.80 -11.59
N ALA A 87 -2.61 -4.76 -12.31
CA ALA A 87 -3.44 -4.47 -13.47
C ALA A 87 -4.70 -3.66 -13.09
N GLY A 88 -5.30 -3.94 -11.92
CA GLY A 88 -6.40 -3.15 -11.38
C GLY A 88 -6.02 -1.70 -11.07
N LEU A 89 -4.78 -1.45 -10.64
CA LEU A 89 -4.26 -0.09 -10.44
C LEU A 89 -4.13 0.67 -11.77
N GLU A 90 -3.72 -0.01 -12.86
CA GLU A 90 -3.72 0.58 -14.21
C GLU A 90 -5.13 0.92 -14.67
N ASP A 91 -6.08 -0.01 -14.52
CA ASP A 91 -7.49 0.24 -14.83
C ASP A 91 -8.07 1.44 -14.05
N PHE A 92 -7.66 1.61 -12.80
CA PHE A 92 -8.04 2.76 -11.98
C PHE A 92 -7.42 4.06 -12.52
N CYS A 93 -6.13 4.07 -12.86
CA CYS A 93 -5.47 5.21 -13.46
C CYS A 93 -6.13 5.61 -14.79
N GLU A 94 -6.48 4.63 -15.62
CA GLU A 94 -7.18 4.86 -16.88
C GLU A 94 -8.59 5.46 -16.66
N ALA A 95 -9.36 4.90 -15.74
CA ALA A 95 -10.72 5.37 -15.43
C ALA A 95 -10.77 6.83 -14.96
N LEU A 96 -9.72 7.29 -14.25
CA LEU A 96 -9.60 8.67 -13.78
C LEU A 96 -8.75 9.57 -14.69
N GLY A 97 -8.20 9.05 -15.79
CA GLY A 97 -7.32 9.79 -16.70
C GLY A 97 -6.02 10.24 -16.04
N LEU A 98 -5.49 9.45 -15.07
CA LEU A 98 -4.28 9.80 -14.34
C LEU A 98 -3.03 9.49 -15.17
N THR A 99 -2.17 10.50 -15.31
CA THR A 99 -0.86 10.42 -15.95
C THR A 99 0.15 11.26 -15.18
N GLY A 100 1.41 10.88 -15.21
CA GLY A 100 2.47 11.62 -14.52
C GLY A 100 2.24 11.64 -12.99
N VAL A 101 1.80 10.53 -12.42
CA VAL A 101 1.51 10.43 -10.99
C VAL A 101 2.78 10.24 -10.16
N ASP A 102 2.79 10.80 -8.97
CA ASP A 102 3.77 10.49 -7.93
C ASP A 102 3.21 9.32 -7.10
N LEU A 103 3.65 8.09 -7.42
CA LEU A 103 3.15 6.87 -6.79
C LEU A 103 3.89 6.60 -5.48
N VAL A 104 3.14 6.39 -4.40
CA VAL A 104 3.68 6.08 -3.04
C VAL A 104 3.03 4.81 -2.53
N ALA A 105 3.82 3.85 -2.10
CA ALA A 105 3.30 2.54 -1.72
C ALA A 105 4.01 1.94 -0.50
N ASN A 106 3.28 1.12 0.26
CA ASN A 106 3.73 0.45 1.48
C ASN A 106 3.24 -1.01 1.51
N ASP A 107 3.99 -1.90 2.16
CA ASP A 107 3.63 -3.30 2.35
C ASP A 107 3.41 -4.01 1.00
N THR A 108 2.41 -4.87 0.84
CA THR A 108 2.08 -5.49 -0.46
C THR A 108 1.68 -4.46 -1.52
N GLY A 109 1.23 -3.27 -1.11
CA GLY A 109 1.07 -2.14 -2.04
C GLY A 109 2.36 -1.78 -2.77
N GLY A 110 3.51 -1.96 -2.12
CA GLY A 110 4.82 -1.79 -2.76
C GLY A 110 5.13 -2.85 -3.81
N ALA A 111 4.73 -4.11 -3.62
CA ALA A 111 4.81 -5.12 -4.68
C ALA A 111 3.93 -4.76 -5.88
N ILE A 112 2.68 -4.33 -5.61
CA ILE A 112 1.76 -3.85 -6.64
C ILE A 112 2.38 -2.67 -7.41
N ALA A 113 2.97 -1.70 -6.69
CA ALA A 113 3.61 -0.53 -7.29
C ALA A 113 4.86 -0.89 -8.11
N GLN A 114 5.66 -1.86 -7.69
CA GLN A 114 6.81 -2.36 -8.46
C GLN A 114 6.35 -2.98 -9.80
N ILE A 115 5.33 -3.84 -9.77
CA ILE A 115 4.79 -4.46 -10.99
C ILE A 115 4.16 -3.39 -11.89
N PHE A 116 3.39 -2.46 -11.34
CA PHE A 116 2.80 -1.35 -12.09
C PHE A 116 3.86 -0.48 -12.73
N ALA A 117 4.88 -0.04 -11.98
CA ALA A 117 5.96 0.81 -12.47
C ALA A 117 6.78 0.13 -13.57
N ALA A 118 7.04 -1.17 -13.42
CA ALA A 118 7.76 -1.96 -14.41
C ALA A 118 7.01 -2.08 -15.74
N ARG A 119 5.66 -2.16 -15.70
CA ARG A 119 4.82 -2.34 -16.89
C ARG A 119 4.35 -1.03 -17.50
N HIS A 120 4.19 0.03 -16.69
CA HIS A 120 3.61 1.33 -17.08
C HIS A 120 4.46 2.50 -16.59
N PRO A 121 5.79 2.54 -16.87
CA PRO A 121 6.66 3.61 -16.43
C PRO A 121 6.22 4.99 -16.95
N GLU A 122 5.55 5.04 -18.11
CA GLU A 122 5.02 6.26 -18.71
C GLU A 122 3.89 6.91 -17.90
N ARG A 123 3.24 6.18 -17.01
CA ARG A 123 2.22 6.72 -16.10
C ARG A 123 2.81 7.53 -14.97
N LEU A 124 4.11 7.33 -14.67
CA LEU A 124 4.74 7.84 -13.45
C LEU A 124 5.51 9.13 -13.68
N ALA A 125 5.39 10.04 -12.72
CA ALA A 125 6.32 11.12 -12.51
C ALA A 125 7.45 10.69 -11.58
N THR A 126 7.10 10.01 -10.50
CA THR A 126 8.03 9.42 -9.52
C THR A 126 7.44 8.14 -8.91
N LEU A 127 8.31 7.34 -8.32
CA LEU A 127 7.95 6.20 -7.48
C LEU A 127 8.54 6.39 -6.08
N THR A 128 7.76 6.09 -5.04
CA THR A 128 8.26 5.98 -3.65
C THR A 128 7.83 4.64 -3.05
N LEU A 129 8.78 3.89 -2.55
CA LEU A 129 8.56 2.62 -1.88
C LEU A 129 8.94 2.73 -0.41
N THR A 130 8.04 2.29 0.47
CA THR A 130 8.28 2.23 1.92
C THR A 130 8.02 0.82 2.39
N ASN A 131 8.86 0.27 3.25
CA ASN A 131 8.75 -1.08 3.84
C ASN A 131 7.76 -1.98 3.10
N CYS A 132 8.23 -2.79 2.17
CA CYS A 132 7.34 -3.51 1.27
C CYS A 132 7.89 -4.86 0.83
N ASP A 133 7.01 -5.72 0.34
CA ASP A 133 7.37 -6.95 -0.35
C ASP A 133 8.34 -6.67 -1.51
N THR A 134 9.38 -7.48 -1.59
CA THR A 134 10.47 -7.28 -2.54
C THR A 134 11.01 -8.64 -2.96
N ARG A 135 11.14 -8.87 -4.27
CA ARG A 135 11.73 -10.07 -4.85
C ARG A 135 11.07 -11.35 -4.34
N ASP A 136 11.84 -12.21 -3.65
CA ASP A 136 11.43 -13.50 -3.07
C ASP A 136 10.94 -13.38 -1.62
N ASN A 137 10.91 -12.17 -1.03
CA ASN A 137 10.27 -11.87 0.24
C ASN A 137 8.78 -11.50 0.07
N LEU A 138 8.04 -12.34 -0.65
CA LEU A 138 6.59 -12.25 -0.87
C LEU A 138 5.99 -13.68 -0.82
N PRO A 139 5.27 -14.06 0.23
CA PRO A 139 5.11 -13.30 1.49
C PRO A 139 6.39 -13.30 2.35
N PRO A 140 6.53 -12.32 3.30
CA PRO A 140 7.62 -12.33 4.26
C PRO A 140 7.62 -13.60 5.12
N GLU A 141 8.78 -14.01 5.63
CA GLU A 141 8.95 -15.29 6.34
C GLU A 141 7.95 -15.46 7.48
N ASP A 142 7.80 -14.44 8.33
CA ASP A 142 6.89 -14.47 9.48
C ASP A 142 5.41 -14.51 9.06
N PHE A 143 5.08 -14.19 7.81
CA PHE A 143 3.71 -14.23 7.29
C PHE A 143 3.39 -15.53 6.54
N LYS A 144 4.39 -16.34 6.18
CA LYS A 144 4.20 -17.63 5.48
C LYS A 144 3.22 -18.58 6.18
N PRO A 145 3.24 -18.74 7.52
CA PRO A 145 2.28 -19.63 8.20
C PRO A 145 0.81 -19.21 7.97
N MET A 146 0.53 -17.91 7.88
CA MET A 146 -0.81 -17.38 7.58
C MET A 146 -1.22 -17.71 6.13
N VAL A 147 -0.30 -17.56 5.19
CA VAL A 147 -0.53 -17.90 3.78
C VAL A 147 -0.74 -19.40 3.61
N GLU A 148 0.02 -20.25 4.30
CA GLU A 148 -0.16 -21.70 4.30
C GLU A 148 -1.55 -22.11 4.84
N LEU A 149 -1.99 -21.46 5.94
CA LEU A 149 -3.32 -21.67 6.50
C LEU A 149 -4.41 -21.24 5.50
N ALA A 150 -4.20 -20.14 4.79
CA ALA A 150 -5.10 -19.69 3.73
C ALA A 150 -5.13 -20.67 2.54
N ARG A 151 -3.99 -21.15 2.08
CA ARG A 151 -3.89 -22.15 1.00
C ARG A 151 -4.57 -23.46 1.35
N SER A 152 -4.58 -23.84 2.62
CA SER A 152 -5.31 -25.02 3.11
C SER A 152 -6.84 -24.83 3.20
N GLY A 153 -7.34 -23.59 3.02
CA GLY A 153 -8.77 -23.25 3.17
C GLY A 153 -9.25 -23.29 4.64
N SER A 154 -8.34 -23.12 5.61
CA SER A 154 -8.63 -23.28 7.04
C SER A 154 -8.62 -21.95 7.82
N LEU A 155 -8.29 -20.84 7.16
CA LEU A 155 -8.12 -19.52 7.80
C LEU A 155 -9.45 -18.87 8.16
N ALA A 156 -10.43 -18.89 7.26
CA ALA A 156 -11.62 -18.04 7.34
C ALA A 156 -12.43 -18.21 8.65
N PRO A 157 -12.70 -19.41 9.17
CA PRO A 157 -13.45 -19.55 10.42
C PRO A 157 -12.73 -18.94 11.63
N SER A 158 -11.41 -19.14 11.73
CA SER A 158 -10.60 -18.60 12.82
C SER A 158 -10.44 -17.09 12.74
N ALA A 159 -10.34 -16.54 11.54
CA ALA A 159 -10.27 -15.09 11.31
C ALA A 159 -11.56 -14.38 11.75
N VAL A 160 -12.73 -14.93 11.44
CA VAL A 160 -14.03 -14.41 11.92
C VAL A 160 -14.14 -14.49 13.43
N ALA A 161 -13.73 -15.62 14.02
CA ALA A 161 -13.75 -15.78 15.48
C ALA A 161 -12.80 -14.79 16.17
N LEU A 162 -11.64 -14.52 15.57
CA LEU A 162 -10.70 -13.51 16.07
C LEU A 162 -11.29 -12.09 16.02
N PHE A 163 -12.03 -11.74 14.98
CA PHE A 163 -12.65 -10.41 14.84
C PHE A 163 -13.67 -10.10 15.95
N ALA A 164 -14.23 -11.11 16.61
CA ALA A 164 -15.11 -10.91 17.76
C ALA A 164 -14.41 -10.24 18.96
N ASP A 165 -13.07 -10.37 19.06
CA ASP A 165 -12.22 -9.65 20.00
C ASP A 165 -11.29 -8.72 19.21
N LEU A 166 -11.72 -7.45 19.02
CA LEU A 166 -11.01 -6.48 18.20
C LEU A 166 -9.60 -6.20 18.72
N ASP A 167 -9.41 -6.22 20.05
CA ASP A 167 -8.08 -5.96 20.63
C ASP A 167 -7.13 -7.12 20.38
N ALA A 168 -7.60 -8.37 20.48
CA ALA A 168 -6.80 -9.53 20.12
C ALA A 168 -6.48 -9.54 18.62
N ALA A 169 -7.47 -9.23 17.78
CA ALA A 169 -7.29 -9.11 16.33
C ALA A 169 -6.28 -8.04 15.96
N ALA A 170 -6.35 -6.85 16.59
CA ALA A 170 -5.41 -5.75 16.39
C ALA A 170 -3.97 -6.17 16.75
N ARG A 171 -3.79 -6.76 17.93
CA ARG A 171 -2.45 -7.22 18.36
C ARG A 171 -1.86 -8.27 17.43
N LEU A 172 -2.66 -9.22 16.98
CA LEU A 172 -2.18 -10.28 16.09
C LEU A 172 -1.86 -9.73 14.69
N SER A 173 -2.71 -8.85 14.14
CA SER A 173 -2.58 -8.38 12.77
C SER A 173 -1.59 -7.22 12.62
N PHE A 174 -1.45 -6.37 13.63
CA PHE A 174 -0.72 -5.10 13.53
C PHE A 174 0.34 -4.88 14.61
N GLY A 175 0.42 -5.74 15.64
CA GLY A 175 1.31 -5.54 16.77
C GLY A 175 2.79 -5.47 16.42
N SER A 176 3.23 -6.16 15.37
CA SER A 176 4.60 -6.06 14.87
C SER A 176 4.81 -4.88 13.90
N GLY A 177 3.74 -4.40 13.27
CA GLY A 177 3.80 -3.35 12.25
C GLY A 177 3.69 -1.92 12.77
N TYR A 178 3.11 -1.70 13.96
CA TYR A 178 3.06 -0.41 14.66
C TYR A 178 4.04 -0.39 15.83
N GLU A 179 4.63 0.77 16.12
CA GLU A 179 5.44 1.00 17.33
C GLU A 179 4.54 1.14 18.56
N HIS A 180 3.43 1.89 18.40
CA HIS A 180 2.48 2.26 19.45
C HIS A 180 1.04 1.91 19.05
N LEU A 181 0.76 0.63 18.80
CA LEU A 181 -0.57 0.17 18.42
C LEU A 181 -1.69 0.62 19.38
N ASP A 182 -1.38 0.79 20.64
CA ASP A 182 -2.29 1.27 21.69
C ASP A 182 -2.72 2.74 21.52
N GLN A 183 -2.01 3.50 20.69
CA GLN A 183 -2.36 4.88 20.34
C GLN A 183 -3.20 5.00 19.07
N ILE A 184 -3.38 3.90 18.32
CA ILE A 184 -4.19 3.89 17.12
C ILE A 184 -5.68 3.81 17.52
N ASP A 185 -6.50 4.71 16.96
CA ASP A 185 -7.93 4.72 17.19
C ASP A 185 -8.55 3.35 16.83
N PRO A 186 -9.26 2.68 17.76
CA PRO A 186 -9.94 1.42 17.48
C PRO A 186 -10.88 1.46 16.27
N ALA A 187 -11.42 2.63 15.92
CA ALA A 187 -12.23 2.80 14.72
C ALA A 187 -11.41 2.62 13.43
N VAL A 188 -10.13 3.01 13.45
CA VAL A 188 -9.19 2.76 12.32
C VAL A 188 -8.95 1.27 12.19
N ILE A 189 -8.59 0.59 13.29
CA ILE A 189 -8.37 -0.86 13.32
C ILE A 189 -9.59 -1.63 12.82
N ARG A 190 -10.78 -1.25 13.31
CA ARG A 190 -12.03 -1.83 12.83
C ARG A 190 -12.21 -1.63 11.33
N SER A 191 -11.92 -0.43 10.83
CA SER A 191 -12.04 -0.12 9.39
C SER A 191 -11.10 -0.94 8.51
N TYR A 192 -9.96 -1.36 9.05
CA TYR A 192 -9.01 -2.25 8.40
C TYR A 192 -9.53 -3.70 8.36
N LEU A 193 -9.94 -4.23 9.52
CA LEU A 193 -10.26 -5.64 9.68
C LEU A 193 -11.67 -6.03 9.23
N GLU A 194 -12.67 -5.17 9.46
CA GLU A 194 -14.07 -5.50 9.18
C GLU A 194 -14.33 -5.84 7.70
N PRO A 195 -13.76 -5.12 6.70
CA PRO A 195 -13.87 -5.48 5.30
C PRO A 195 -13.25 -6.84 4.97
N CYS A 196 -12.19 -7.23 5.67
CA CYS A 196 -11.44 -8.45 5.40
C CYS A 196 -12.01 -9.67 6.11
N ILE A 197 -12.34 -9.55 7.42
CA ILE A 197 -12.67 -10.68 8.28
C ILE A 197 -13.95 -10.50 9.11
N GLY A 198 -14.73 -9.44 8.88
CA GLY A 198 -15.94 -9.14 9.66
C GLY A 198 -17.09 -10.12 9.46
N THR A 199 -17.09 -10.91 8.39
CA THR A 199 -18.06 -12.00 8.11
C THR A 199 -17.34 -13.19 7.50
N LEU A 200 -17.98 -14.38 7.58
CA LEU A 200 -17.40 -15.60 6.99
C LEU A 200 -17.20 -15.47 5.47
N GLU A 201 -18.09 -14.76 4.78
CA GLU A 201 -17.96 -14.54 3.34
C GLU A 201 -16.72 -13.68 3.03
N ARG A 202 -16.54 -12.56 3.74
CA ARG A 202 -15.38 -11.68 3.61
C ARG A 202 -14.08 -12.40 3.99
N ALA A 203 -14.09 -13.16 5.10
CA ALA A 203 -12.95 -13.94 5.53
C ALA A 203 -12.53 -15.01 4.49
N ARG A 204 -13.48 -15.62 3.78
CA ARG A 204 -13.17 -16.53 2.65
C ARG A 204 -12.57 -15.79 1.45
N GLN A 205 -13.02 -14.56 1.17
CA GLN A 205 -12.40 -13.73 0.13
C GLN A 205 -10.99 -13.32 0.53
N PHE A 206 -10.77 -12.97 1.80
CA PHE A 206 -9.46 -12.66 2.35
C PHE A 206 -8.51 -13.87 2.35
N GLU A 207 -9.02 -15.04 2.68
CA GLU A 207 -8.31 -16.33 2.56
C GLU A 207 -7.85 -16.57 1.11
N ARG A 208 -8.71 -16.31 0.12
CA ARG A 208 -8.33 -16.42 -1.31
C ARG A 208 -7.24 -15.41 -1.70
N LEU A 209 -7.31 -14.18 -1.20
CA LEU A 209 -6.31 -13.16 -1.45
C LEU A 209 -4.96 -13.58 -0.87
N LEU A 210 -4.92 -14.04 0.39
CA LEU A 210 -3.68 -14.50 1.01
C LEU A 210 -3.11 -15.74 0.31
N ALA A 211 -3.97 -16.68 -0.09
CA ALA A 211 -3.54 -17.88 -0.83
C ALA A 211 -2.93 -17.56 -2.19
N ALA A 212 -3.28 -16.41 -2.77
CA ALA A 212 -2.79 -15.95 -4.08
C ALA A 212 -1.45 -15.17 -3.99
N LEU A 213 -0.93 -14.89 -2.80
CA LEU A 213 0.37 -14.24 -2.66
C LEU A 213 1.49 -15.17 -3.14
N ASP A 214 2.22 -14.74 -4.17
CA ASP A 214 3.29 -15.53 -4.78
C ASP A 214 4.45 -14.62 -5.22
N ALA A 215 5.68 -15.01 -4.84
CA ALA A 215 6.90 -14.31 -5.23
C ALA A 215 7.14 -14.31 -6.75
N ASP A 216 6.58 -15.27 -7.47
CA ASP A 216 6.70 -15.35 -8.93
C ASP A 216 6.13 -14.11 -9.63
N ASP A 217 5.12 -13.44 -9.05
CA ASP A 217 4.58 -12.18 -9.56
C ASP A 217 5.64 -11.05 -9.61
N LEU A 218 6.49 -10.93 -8.58
CA LEU A 218 7.61 -9.98 -8.55
C LEU A 218 8.80 -10.47 -9.38
N ALA A 219 9.08 -11.76 -9.36
CA ALA A 219 10.15 -12.36 -10.16
C ALA A 219 9.94 -12.09 -11.66
N ALA A 220 8.69 -12.16 -12.12
CA ALA A 220 8.32 -11.92 -13.51
C ALA A 220 8.65 -10.49 -14.02
N VAL A 221 8.80 -9.51 -13.13
CA VAL A 221 9.09 -8.11 -13.51
C VAL A 221 10.49 -7.66 -13.10
N THR A 222 11.31 -8.51 -12.49
CA THR A 222 12.64 -8.13 -12.00
C THR A 222 13.54 -7.55 -13.11
N THR A 223 13.52 -8.11 -14.31
CA THR A 223 14.27 -7.58 -15.45
C THR A 223 13.81 -6.17 -15.84
N LEU A 224 12.50 -5.92 -15.87
CA LEU A 224 11.93 -4.62 -16.18
C LEU A 224 12.24 -3.59 -15.08
N LEU A 225 12.27 -4.00 -13.81
CA LEU A 225 12.72 -3.14 -12.71
C LEU A 225 14.18 -2.72 -12.90
N GLY A 226 15.04 -3.60 -13.43
CA GLY A 226 16.43 -3.29 -13.81
C GLY A 226 16.57 -2.28 -14.97
N GLU A 227 15.49 -1.98 -15.66
CA GLU A 227 15.45 -0.99 -16.74
C GLU A 227 14.68 0.29 -16.33
N LEU A 228 14.07 0.31 -15.13
CA LEU A 228 13.21 1.39 -14.67
C LEU A 228 14.02 2.65 -14.30
N THR A 229 13.93 3.69 -15.13
CA THR A 229 14.62 4.98 -14.95
C THR A 229 13.75 6.06 -14.29
N VAL A 230 12.50 5.75 -13.97
CA VAL A 230 11.61 6.67 -13.24
C VAL A 230 12.28 7.05 -11.91
N PRO A 231 12.39 8.37 -11.59
CA PRO A 231 12.94 8.80 -10.31
C PRO A 231 12.27 8.07 -9.15
N THR A 232 13.07 7.29 -8.39
CA THR A 232 12.57 6.42 -7.34
C THR A 232 13.20 6.78 -6.00
N LEU A 233 12.38 6.91 -4.98
CA LEU A 233 12.76 7.11 -3.58
C LEU A 233 12.44 5.85 -2.79
N VAL A 234 13.38 5.38 -1.97
CA VAL A 234 13.17 4.30 -1.01
C VAL A 234 13.30 4.88 0.39
N VAL A 235 12.25 4.77 1.21
CA VAL A 235 12.22 5.21 2.61
C VAL A 235 11.88 4.01 3.49
N TRP A 236 12.71 3.69 4.48
CA TRP A 236 12.59 2.42 5.16
C TRP A 236 12.75 2.52 6.66
N GLY A 237 11.75 2.07 7.40
CA GLY A 237 11.80 1.91 8.84
C GLY A 237 12.72 0.75 9.23
N THR A 238 13.76 1.01 10.02
CA THR A 238 14.78 0.01 10.36
C THR A 238 14.34 -0.95 11.47
N GLY A 239 13.24 -0.66 12.15
CA GLY A 239 12.64 -1.51 13.20
C GLY A 239 11.59 -2.50 12.68
N ASP A 240 11.39 -2.58 11.36
CA ASP A 240 10.45 -3.51 10.72
C ASP A 240 10.95 -4.95 10.85
N THR A 241 10.05 -5.86 11.27
CA THR A 241 10.34 -7.28 11.41
C THR A 241 9.93 -8.12 10.20
N PHE A 242 9.12 -7.56 9.29
CA PHE A 242 8.69 -8.23 8.05
C PHE A 242 9.65 -7.97 6.89
N PHE A 243 10.13 -6.72 6.79
CA PHE A 243 10.92 -6.24 5.68
C PHE A 243 12.24 -5.66 6.18
N ASP A 244 13.27 -6.53 6.29
CA ASP A 244 14.63 -6.11 6.67
C ASP A 244 15.15 -4.99 5.77
N VAL A 245 15.91 -4.05 6.32
CA VAL A 245 16.44 -2.89 5.59
C VAL A 245 17.30 -3.26 4.39
N SER A 246 17.87 -4.46 4.35
CA SER A 246 18.61 -4.95 3.17
C SER A 246 17.76 -4.99 1.90
N TRP A 247 16.45 -5.14 2.01
CA TRP A 247 15.53 -5.06 0.87
C TRP A 247 15.45 -3.64 0.28
N ALA A 248 15.53 -2.61 1.11
CA ALA A 248 15.63 -1.22 0.63
C ALA A 248 16.87 -1.01 -0.23
N TYR A 249 18.01 -1.56 0.19
CA TYR A 249 19.25 -1.50 -0.58
C TYR A 249 19.20 -2.34 -1.85
N TRP A 250 18.54 -3.51 -1.79
CA TRP A 250 18.31 -4.31 -3.00
C TRP A 250 17.47 -3.54 -4.04
N LEU A 251 16.40 -2.85 -3.63
CA LEU A 251 15.60 -1.99 -4.52
C LEU A 251 16.44 -0.88 -5.15
N ARG A 252 17.26 -0.18 -4.33
CA ARG A 252 18.16 0.86 -4.84
C ARG A 252 19.15 0.30 -5.87
N ASP A 253 19.70 -0.86 -5.62
CA ASP A 253 20.73 -1.45 -6.48
C ASP A 253 20.13 -2.09 -7.74
N THR A 254 18.82 -2.43 -7.71
CA THR A 254 18.11 -3.03 -8.83
C THR A 254 17.48 -1.98 -9.75
N ILE A 255 16.92 -0.89 -9.19
CA ILE A 255 16.16 0.12 -9.94
C ILE A 255 17.09 1.29 -10.31
N PRO A 256 17.48 1.48 -11.60
CA PRO A 256 18.37 2.58 -12.00
C PRO A 256 17.87 3.97 -11.59
N GLY A 257 16.56 4.17 -11.52
CA GLY A 257 15.95 5.42 -11.03
C GLY A 257 16.09 5.65 -9.53
N ALA A 258 16.47 4.63 -8.73
CA ALA A 258 16.62 4.73 -7.29
C ALA A 258 18.07 5.07 -6.93
N THR A 259 18.32 6.28 -6.46
CA THR A 259 19.68 6.78 -6.17
C THR A 259 20.03 6.79 -4.70
N ARG A 260 19.05 6.69 -3.82
CA ARG A 260 19.27 6.71 -2.36
C ARG A 260 18.22 5.90 -1.60
N VAL A 261 18.62 5.42 -0.42
CA VAL A 261 17.75 4.92 0.64
C VAL A 261 17.71 5.96 1.76
N VAL A 262 16.55 6.21 2.31
CA VAL A 262 16.35 6.98 3.54
C VAL A 262 15.95 5.98 4.62
N GLU A 263 16.79 5.83 5.63
CA GLU A 263 16.49 5.02 6.80
C GLU A 263 15.76 5.86 7.85
N VAL A 264 14.66 5.33 8.38
CA VAL A 264 13.91 5.91 9.50
C VAL A 264 14.18 5.05 10.72
N ASP A 265 15.05 5.54 11.60
CA ASP A 265 15.56 4.76 12.73
C ASP A 265 14.45 4.27 13.66
N GLY A 266 14.45 2.96 13.91
CA GLY A 266 13.50 2.26 14.77
C GLY A 266 12.07 2.19 14.26
N ALA A 267 11.71 2.89 13.18
CA ALA A 267 10.37 2.88 12.62
C ALA A 267 9.98 1.50 12.09
N ARG A 268 8.70 1.13 12.24
CA ARG A 268 8.14 -0.14 11.80
C ARG A 268 7.34 0.01 10.50
N LEU A 269 6.74 -1.08 10.05
CA LEU A 269 6.01 -1.21 8.78
C LEU A 269 5.03 -0.06 8.52
N PHE A 270 4.21 0.30 9.51
CA PHE A 270 3.16 1.31 9.34
C PHE A 270 3.60 2.71 9.81
N PHE A 271 4.90 3.00 9.78
CA PHE A 271 5.42 4.33 10.12
C PHE A 271 4.81 5.47 9.29
N PRO A 272 4.34 5.29 8.05
CA PRO A 272 3.66 6.38 7.35
C PRO A 272 2.45 6.92 8.10
N ASP A 273 1.79 6.06 8.89
CA ASP A 273 0.66 6.44 9.73
C ASP A 273 1.09 7.03 11.09
N GLU A 274 2.06 6.40 11.76
CA GLU A 274 2.50 6.82 13.09
C GLU A 274 3.44 8.04 13.05
N ARG A 275 4.33 8.09 12.05
CA ARG A 275 5.43 9.05 11.94
C ARG A 275 5.43 9.74 10.58
N PRO A 276 4.30 10.37 10.15
CA PRO A 276 4.17 10.94 8.79
C PRO A 276 5.25 11.98 8.49
N MET A 277 5.75 12.70 9.52
CA MET A 277 6.79 13.72 9.35
C MET A 277 8.18 13.15 9.10
N ASP A 278 8.37 11.84 9.28
CA ASP A 278 9.59 11.14 8.84
C ASP A 278 9.51 10.69 7.37
N LEU A 279 8.35 10.84 6.73
CA LEU A 279 8.14 10.55 5.31
C LEU A 279 7.90 11.82 4.47
N VAL A 280 6.98 12.69 4.89
CA VAL A 280 6.48 13.83 4.09
C VAL A 280 7.59 14.75 3.56
N PRO A 281 8.58 15.19 4.36
CA PRO A 281 9.66 16.06 3.84
C PRO A 281 10.48 15.38 2.72
N HIS A 282 10.64 14.06 2.79
CA HIS A 282 11.36 13.29 1.77
C HIS A 282 10.54 13.16 0.49
N LEU A 283 9.22 12.99 0.58
CA LEU A 283 8.32 13.00 -0.56
C LEU A 283 8.38 14.36 -1.28
N GLU A 284 8.20 15.46 -0.55
CA GLU A 284 8.21 16.82 -1.11
C GLU A 284 9.54 17.13 -1.80
N GLN A 285 10.68 16.81 -1.17
CA GLN A 285 12.01 16.98 -1.77
C GLN A 285 12.17 16.16 -3.05
N HIS A 286 11.71 14.89 -3.02
CA HIS A 286 11.80 13.99 -4.17
C HIS A 286 10.98 14.48 -5.35
N TRP A 287 9.74 14.88 -5.12
CA TRP A 287 8.83 15.41 -6.12
C TRP A 287 9.34 16.73 -6.74
N ALA A 288 9.87 17.63 -5.89
CA ALA A 288 10.44 18.90 -6.37
C ALA A 288 11.67 18.66 -7.25
N ALA A 289 12.57 17.73 -6.84
CA ALA A 289 13.74 17.38 -7.64
C ALA A 289 13.37 16.79 -9.01
N ALA A 290 12.40 15.87 -9.04
CA ALA A 290 11.92 15.26 -10.27
C ALA A 290 11.21 16.26 -11.19
N ALA A 291 10.45 17.21 -10.64
CA ALA A 291 9.82 18.28 -11.42
C ALA A 291 10.85 19.22 -12.08
N ALA A 292 11.93 19.55 -11.37
CA ALA A 292 12.99 20.42 -11.88
C ALA A 292 13.76 19.82 -13.08
N VAL A 293 13.81 18.50 -13.21
CA VAL A 293 14.48 17.82 -14.34
C VAL A 293 13.58 17.77 -15.59
N ARG A 294 12.26 17.88 -15.42
CA ARG A 294 11.27 17.83 -16.52
C ARG A 294 10.97 19.19 -17.16
N THR A 295 11.38 20.29 -16.53
CA THR A 295 11.29 21.67 -17.08
C THR A 295 12.52 22.04 -17.85
#